data_b87e4d529defb5a8271b6cb1d628cd8f
#
_entry.id   b87e4d529defb5a8271b6cb1d628cd8f
#
_cell.length_a   1.000
_cell.length_b   1.000
_cell.length_c   1.000
_cell.angle_alpha   90.00
_cell.angle_beta   90.00
_cell.angle_gamma   90.00
#
_symmetry.space_group_name_H-M   'P 1'
#
loop_
_entity.id
_entity.type
_entity.pdbx_description
1 polymer ?
#
loop_
_entity_poly.entity_id
_entity_poly.type
_entity_poly.pdbx_seq_one_letter_code
_entity_poly.pdbx_strand_id
1 'polypeptide(L)'
;MKKLLRLAVLIMCITWLLALFGCGKEKPHMLDGPGMEYTPEWTEFTLSRSDSYAQHNFSFTVTEGDTEPMVSGVCRDSDGNEYDVETGIVLTGETLWTLRRLNLEQLPEEEPWPEDLELPLDAATITLTLTMADGNVVKKNASSNLSIEIYNLLLPYFFNNQS
;
A
#
# COMPACT_ATOMS: atom_id res chain seq x y z
N MET A 1 -2.52 45.16 -49.47
CA MET A 1 -1.83 43.86 -49.28
C MET A 1 -0.91 43.80 -48.03
N LYS A 2 -0.01 44.76 -47.79
CA LYS A 2 0.92 44.69 -46.62
C LYS A 2 0.24 44.72 -45.24
N LYS A 3 -0.92 45.38 -45.07
CA LYS A 3 -1.64 45.42 -43.80
C LYS A 3 -2.36 44.09 -43.46
N LEU A 4 -2.87 43.39 -44.47
CA LEU A 4 -3.52 42.10 -44.30
C LEU A 4 -2.50 40.99 -43.92
N LEU A 5 -1.32 41.06 -44.51
CA LEU A 5 -0.22 40.12 -44.21
C LEU A 5 0.24 40.26 -42.74
N ARG A 6 0.39 41.52 -42.26
CA ARG A 6 0.75 41.78 -40.86
C ARG A 6 -0.31 41.30 -39.86
N LEU A 7 -1.57 41.43 -40.20
CA LEU A 7 -2.66 40.95 -39.36
C LEU A 7 -2.67 39.42 -39.29
N ALA A 8 -2.46 38.73 -40.41
CA ALA A 8 -2.37 37.28 -40.46
C ALA A 8 -1.21 36.71 -39.62
N VAL A 9 -0.03 37.35 -39.69
CA VAL A 9 1.13 36.95 -38.88
C VAL A 9 0.86 37.16 -37.38
N LEU A 10 0.19 38.26 -37.02
CA LEU A 10 -0.13 38.55 -35.63
C LEU A 10 -1.11 37.52 -35.04
N ILE A 11 -2.12 37.13 -35.81
CA ILE A 11 -3.07 36.08 -35.40
C ILE A 11 -2.38 34.73 -35.23
N MET A 12 -1.47 34.39 -36.16
CA MET A 12 -0.69 33.14 -36.07
C MET A 12 0.23 33.13 -34.82
N CYS A 13 0.86 34.23 -34.49
CA CYS A 13 1.69 34.33 -33.29
C CYS A 13 0.84 34.20 -31.98
N ILE A 14 -0.37 34.78 -31.95
CA ILE A 14 -1.26 34.70 -30.79
C ILE A 14 -1.77 33.27 -30.62
N THR A 15 -2.11 32.55 -31.68
CA THR A 15 -2.54 31.14 -31.60
C THR A 15 -1.40 30.24 -31.14
N TRP A 16 -0.16 30.49 -31.56
CA TRP A 16 1.00 29.75 -31.08
C TRP A 16 1.30 30.04 -29.60
N LEU A 17 1.18 31.31 -29.17
CA LEU A 17 1.32 31.67 -27.75
C LEU A 17 0.24 31.02 -26.89
N LEU A 18 -1.01 30.99 -27.34
CA LEU A 18 -2.09 30.32 -26.61
C LEU A 18 -1.89 28.80 -26.55
N ALA A 19 -1.29 28.19 -27.57
CA ALA A 19 -0.91 26.77 -27.55
C ALA A 19 0.23 26.48 -26.56
N LEU A 20 1.13 27.42 -26.33
CA LEU A 20 2.22 27.28 -25.36
C LEU A 20 1.78 27.56 -23.90
N PHE A 21 0.76 28.41 -23.71
CA PHE A 21 0.20 28.70 -22.37
C PHE A 21 -1.03 27.86 -22.05
N GLY A 22 -1.56 27.12 -23.01
CA GLY A 22 -2.64 26.14 -22.85
C GLY A 22 -2.20 24.81 -22.22
N CYS A 23 -0.94 24.69 -21.77
CA CYS A 23 -0.58 23.70 -20.76
C CYS A 23 -1.31 24.11 -19.48
N GLY A 24 -2.61 23.75 -19.41
CA GLY A 24 -3.33 23.65 -18.17
C GLY A 24 -2.39 22.96 -17.19
N LYS A 25 -2.34 23.44 -15.96
CA LYS A 25 -1.84 22.66 -14.85
C LYS A 25 -2.64 21.35 -14.89
N GLU A 26 -2.14 20.38 -15.63
CA GLU A 26 -2.45 19.01 -15.35
C GLU A 26 -2.12 18.87 -13.86
N LYS A 27 -3.16 18.78 -13.04
CA LYS A 27 -3.02 18.08 -11.78
C LYS A 27 -2.16 16.90 -12.12
N PRO A 28 -1.10 16.59 -11.35
CA PRO A 28 -0.36 15.38 -11.60
C PRO A 28 -1.45 14.32 -11.67
N HIS A 29 -1.74 13.84 -12.87
CA HIS A 29 -2.46 12.61 -13.05
C HIS A 29 -1.60 11.63 -12.29
N MET A 30 -2.05 11.35 -11.08
CA MET A 30 -1.66 10.16 -10.38
C MET A 30 -1.85 9.08 -11.42
N LEU A 31 -0.71 8.61 -11.94
CA LEU A 31 -0.56 7.74 -13.09
C LEU A 31 -1.82 6.90 -13.28
N ASP A 32 -2.71 7.35 -14.17
CA ASP A 32 -3.58 6.46 -14.90
C ASP A 32 -2.63 5.59 -15.73
N GLY A 33 -2.01 4.65 -15.06
CA GLY A 33 -1.48 3.48 -15.71
C GLY A 33 -2.67 2.86 -16.44
N PRO A 34 -2.47 2.24 -17.61
CA PRO A 34 -3.52 1.85 -18.51
C PRO A 34 -4.59 1.07 -17.75
N GLY A 35 -5.69 1.74 -17.42
CA GLY A 35 -7.04 1.30 -17.20
C GLY A 35 -7.32 -0.05 -16.55
N MET A 36 -6.51 -0.53 -15.62
CA MET A 36 -6.91 -1.54 -14.66
C MET A 36 -7.08 -0.85 -13.31
N GLU A 37 -8.31 -0.52 -12.96
CA GLU A 37 -8.71 -0.48 -11.56
C GLU A 37 -8.39 -1.85 -10.99
N TYR A 38 -7.18 -1.98 -10.43
CA TYR A 38 -6.83 -3.19 -9.70
C TYR A 38 -7.67 -3.17 -8.41
N THR A 39 -8.73 -3.95 -8.42
CA THR A 39 -9.50 -4.22 -7.21
C THR A 39 -8.90 -5.50 -6.64
N PRO A 40 -8.28 -5.46 -5.46
CA PRO A 40 -7.75 -6.67 -4.85
C PRO A 40 -8.90 -7.65 -4.61
N GLU A 41 -8.60 -8.93 -4.71
CA GLU A 41 -9.57 -9.99 -4.41
C GLU A 41 -9.76 -10.19 -2.90
N TRP A 42 -8.91 -9.54 -2.06
CA TRP A 42 -9.02 -9.58 -0.61
C TRP A 42 -9.77 -8.36 -0.06
N THR A 43 -10.51 -8.56 1.01
CA THR A 43 -11.20 -7.50 1.77
C THR A 43 -10.49 -7.17 3.08
N GLU A 44 -9.66 -8.10 3.54
CA GLU A 44 -8.86 -7.94 4.74
C GLU A 44 -7.57 -8.74 4.60
N PHE A 45 -6.48 -8.23 5.16
CA PHE A 45 -5.33 -9.08 5.44
C PHE A 45 -4.80 -8.85 6.85
N THR A 46 -4.30 -9.92 7.47
CA THR A 46 -3.53 -9.86 8.70
C THR A 46 -2.12 -10.32 8.43
N LEU A 47 -1.15 -9.48 8.74
CA LEU A 47 0.28 -9.80 8.67
C LEU A 47 0.86 -9.72 10.07
N SER A 48 1.39 -10.83 10.57
CA SER A 48 2.13 -10.87 11.82
C SER A 48 3.55 -11.35 11.61
N ARG A 49 4.45 -10.81 12.41
CA ARG A 49 5.84 -11.22 12.48
C ARG A 49 6.27 -11.29 13.93
N SER A 50 6.90 -12.39 14.29
CA SER A 50 7.54 -12.58 15.58
C SER A 50 8.97 -13.10 15.35
N ASP A 51 9.95 -12.45 15.94
CA ASP A 51 11.33 -12.93 15.96
C ASP A 51 11.90 -12.95 17.38
N SER A 52 12.93 -13.76 17.59
CA SER A 52 13.55 -13.93 18.90
C SER A 52 14.27 -12.68 19.41
N TYR A 53 14.61 -11.75 18.52
CA TYR A 53 15.32 -10.52 18.82
C TYR A 53 14.41 -9.33 19.08
N ALA A 54 13.10 -9.52 18.95
CA ALA A 54 12.05 -8.54 19.21
C ALA A 54 12.14 -7.21 18.43
N GLN A 55 13.06 -7.07 17.48
CA GLN A 55 13.29 -5.81 16.77
C GLN A 55 12.16 -5.44 15.79
N HIS A 56 11.38 -6.42 15.33
CA HIS A 56 10.29 -6.20 14.38
C HIS A 56 9.13 -7.14 14.69
N ASN A 57 8.70 -7.13 15.95
CA ASN A 57 7.50 -7.87 16.33
C ASN A 57 6.27 -6.98 16.07
N PHE A 58 5.36 -7.47 15.26
CA PHE A 58 4.13 -6.76 14.94
C PHE A 58 3.01 -7.70 14.51
N SER A 59 1.80 -7.22 14.62
CA SER A 59 0.62 -7.84 14.04
C SER A 59 -0.30 -6.73 13.53
N PHE A 60 -0.43 -6.60 12.21
CA PHE A 60 -1.28 -5.62 11.56
C PHE A 60 -2.45 -6.30 10.88
N THR A 61 -3.62 -5.70 11.03
CA THR A 61 -4.80 -6.03 10.25
C THR A 61 -5.18 -4.82 9.42
N VAL A 62 -5.22 -4.99 8.11
CA VAL A 62 -5.71 -3.97 7.16
C VAL A 62 -7.03 -4.46 6.63
N THR A 63 -8.06 -3.64 6.79
CA THR A 63 -9.43 -3.92 6.31
C THR A 63 -9.75 -2.92 5.20
N GLU A 64 -10.15 -3.43 4.04
CA GLU A 64 -10.70 -2.65 2.95
C GLU A 64 -12.23 -2.64 3.07
N GLY A 65 -12.74 -1.89 4.05
CA GLY A 65 -14.18 -1.83 4.31
C GLY A 65 -14.97 -1.05 3.25
N ASP A 66 -16.30 -1.15 3.31
CA ASP A 66 -17.23 -0.47 2.38
C ASP A 66 -17.12 1.07 2.43
N THR A 67 -16.49 1.62 3.45
CA THR A 67 -16.41 3.08 3.67
C THR A 67 -15.00 3.61 3.52
N GLU A 68 -14.08 3.16 4.38
CA GLU A 68 -12.69 3.65 4.41
C GLU A 68 -11.76 2.50 4.79
N PRO A 69 -10.61 2.37 4.10
CA PRO A 69 -9.61 1.38 4.46
C PRO A 69 -8.97 1.77 5.79
N MET A 70 -8.81 0.80 6.68
CA MET A 70 -8.25 1.01 8.01
C MET A 70 -7.14 0.03 8.33
N VAL A 71 -6.22 0.45 9.20
CA VAL A 71 -5.22 -0.42 9.82
C VAL A 71 -5.41 -0.44 11.33
N SER A 72 -5.33 -1.61 11.93
CA SER A 72 -5.29 -1.82 13.38
C SER A 72 -4.19 -2.81 13.74
N GLY A 73 -3.93 -2.97 15.01
CA GLY A 73 -2.99 -3.97 15.52
C GLY A 73 -1.93 -3.43 16.46
N VAL A 74 -0.89 -4.21 16.65
CA VAL A 74 0.21 -3.93 17.58
C VAL A 74 1.53 -3.94 16.82
N CYS A 75 2.40 -2.99 17.14
CA CYS A 75 3.78 -3.02 16.67
C CYS A 75 4.75 -2.57 17.75
N ARG A 76 6.02 -2.92 17.58
CA ARG A 76 7.10 -2.48 18.44
C ARG A 76 8.16 -1.79 17.60
N ASP A 77 8.59 -0.61 18.04
CA ASP A 77 9.66 0.12 17.37
C ASP A 77 11.06 -0.45 17.71
N SER A 78 12.10 0.14 17.08
CA SER A 78 13.50 -0.24 17.31
C SER A 78 13.97 0.02 18.75
N ASP A 79 13.31 0.91 19.48
CA ASP A 79 13.62 1.27 20.86
C ASP A 79 12.87 0.38 21.87
N GLY A 80 12.01 -0.52 21.36
CA GLY A 80 11.23 -1.47 22.14
C GLY A 80 9.91 -0.92 22.67
N ASN A 81 9.51 0.29 22.25
CA ASN A 81 8.20 0.84 22.62
C ASN A 81 7.11 0.08 21.85
N GLU A 82 6.05 -0.25 22.55
CA GLU A 82 4.90 -0.95 22.00
C GLU A 82 3.77 0.05 21.71
N TYR A 83 3.17 -0.10 20.53
CA TYR A 83 2.06 0.71 20.04
C TYR A 83 0.90 -0.21 19.73
N ASP A 84 -0.26 0.06 20.33
CA ASP A 84 -1.48 -0.70 20.14
C ASP A 84 -2.58 0.22 19.60
N VAL A 85 -3.20 -0.19 18.50
CA VAL A 85 -4.30 0.52 17.85
C VAL A 85 -5.47 -0.43 17.68
N GLU A 86 -6.38 -0.43 18.65
CA GLU A 86 -7.55 -1.30 18.65
C GLU A 86 -8.65 -0.84 17.67
N THR A 87 -8.86 0.48 17.55
CA THR A 87 -10.03 1.04 16.84
C THR A 87 -9.83 1.25 15.35
N GLY A 88 -8.64 0.97 14.84
CA GLY A 88 -8.29 1.20 13.45
C GLY A 88 -8.04 2.67 13.10
N ILE A 89 -7.08 2.90 12.22
CA ILE A 89 -6.70 4.21 11.69
C ILE A 89 -6.94 4.20 10.20
N VAL A 90 -7.57 5.24 9.69
CA VAL A 90 -7.85 5.38 8.24
C VAL A 90 -6.54 5.52 7.47
N LEU A 91 -6.36 4.65 6.47
CA LEU A 91 -5.22 4.69 5.56
C LEU A 91 -5.39 5.76 4.50
N THR A 92 -4.30 6.41 4.13
CA THR A 92 -4.31 7.30 2.95
C THR A 92 -4.49 6.51 1.66
N GLY A 93 -5.07 7.14 0.64
CA GLY A 93 -5.20 6.51 -0.68
C GLY A 93 -3.88 6.07 -1.29
N GLU A 94 -2.78 6.78 -1.04
CA GLU A 94 -1.43 6.43 -1.49
C GLU A 94 -0.93 5.14 -0.82
N THR A 95 -1.12 5.02 0.49
CA THR A 95 -0.73 3.82 1.23
C THR A 95 -1.53 2.61 0.78
N LEU A 96 -2.85 2.75 0.66
CA LEU A 96 -3.71 1.69 0.16
C LEU A 96 -3.31 1.25 -1.27
N TRP A 97 -3.07 2.20 -2.16
CA TRP A 97 -2.62 1.91 -3.51
C TRP A 97 -1.29 1.15 -3.54
N THR A 98 -0.34 1.52 -2.65
CA THR A 98 0.93 0.81 -2.51
C THR A 98 0.71 -0.62 -2.04
N LEU A 99 -0.14 -0.84 -1.01
CA LEU A 99 -0.48 -2.17 -0.51
C LEU A 99 -1.12 -3.05 -1.60
N ARG A 100 -2.05 -2.50 -2.38
CA ARG A 100 -2.69 -3.22 -3.50
C ARG A 100 -1.68 -3.69 -4.55
N ARG A 101 -0.64 -2.90 -4.83
CA ARG A 101 0.40 -3.26 -5.79
C ARG A 101 1.32 -4.39 -5.34
N LEU A 102 1.30 -4.75 -4.07
CA LEU A 102 2.06 -5.90 -3.58
C LEU A 102 1.48 -7.23 -4.07
N ASN A 103 0.28 -7.23 -4.63
CA ASN A 103 -0.39 -8.41 -5.19
C ASN A 103 -0.36 -9.60 -4.23
N LEU A 104 -0.77 -9.38 -2.99
CA LEU A 104 -0.67 -10.36 -1.90
C LEU A 104 -1.40 -11.67 -2.22
N GLU A 105 -2.48 -11.61 -2.99
CA GLU A 105 -3.25 -12.77 -3.42
C GLU A 105 -2.47 -13.69 -4.38
N GLN A 106 -1.49 -13.16 -5.09
CA GLN A 106 -0.64 -13.92 -6.02
C GLN A 106 0.53 -14.64 -5.33
N LEU A 107 0.75 -14.36 -4.05
CA LEU A 107 1.76 -15.09 -3.29
C LEU A 107 1.39 -16.57 -3.20
N PRO A 108 2.40 -17.47 -3.14
CA PRO A 108 2.14 -18.89 -2.94
C PRO A 108 1.42 -19.11 -1.61
N GLU A 109 0.53 -20.10 -1.58
CA GLU A 109 -0.11 -20.51 -0.34
C GLU A 109 0.93 -21.10 0.61
N GLU A 110 0.69 -20.92 1.92
CA GLU A 110 1.52 -21.52 2.93
C GLU A 110 1.33 -23.04 2.90
N GLU A 111 2.40 -23.76 2.60
CA GLU A 111 2.37 -25.22 2.75
C GLU A 111 2.45 -25.58 4.23
N PRO A 112 1.65 -26.57 4.69
CA PRO A 112 1.73 -27.02 6.05
C PRO A 112 3.17 -27.46 6.38
N TRP A 113 3.69 -26.95 7.49
CA TRP A 113 5.03 -27.35 7.93
C TRP A 113 5.03 -28.86 8.20
N PRO A 114 6.03 -29.61 7.70
CA PRO A 114 6.14 -31.04 7.99
C PRO A 114 6.21 -31.27 9.50
N GLU A 115 5.36 -32.18 10.03
CA GLU A 115 5.26 -32.44 11.47
C GLU A 115 6.59 -32.91 12.09
N ASP A 116 7.49 -33.45 11.27
CA ASP A 116 8.77 -34.06 11.70
C ASP A 116 9.93 -33.05 11.70
N LEU A 117 9.73 -31.81 11.24
CA LEU A 117 10.77 -30.81 11.21
C LEU A 117 10.63 -29.81 12.36
N GLU A 118 11.66 -29.75 13.21
CA GLU A 118 11.74 -28.68 14.23
C GLU A 118 11.98 -27.33 13.55
N LEU A 119 11.19 -26.33 13.94
CA LEU A 119 11.42 -24.95 13.50
C LEU A 119 12.79 -24.48 14.02
N PRO A 120 13.64 -23.85 13.18
CA PRO A 120 14.84 -23.22 13.67
C PRO A 120 14.51 -22.23 14.79
N LEU A 121 15.17 -22.33 15.93
CA LEU A 121 14.91 -21.51 17.12
C LEU A 121 15.07 -20.00 16.88
N ASP A 122 15.82 -19.63 15.84
CA ASP A 122 16.15 -18.23 15.51
C ASP A 122 15.41 -17.70 14.26
N ALA A 123 14.52 -18.50 13.68
CA ALA A 123 13.78 -18.06 12.51
C ALA A 123 12.62 -17.13 12.91
N ALA A 124 12.51 -16.00 12.21
CA ALA A 124 11.32 -15.15 12.33
C ALA A 124 10.10 -15.93 11.80
N THR A 125 9.06 -16.00 12.60
CA THR A 125 7.77 -16.53 12.15
C THR A 125 6.97 -15.42 11.52
N ILE A 126 6.61 -15.59 10.24
CA ILE A 126 5.80 -14.63 9.49
C ILE A 126 4.53 -15.34 9.07
N THR A 127 3.39 -14.75 9.39
CA THR A 127 2.09 -15.27 8.99
C THR A 127 1.34 -14.17 8.24
N LEU A 128 0.95 -14.46 7.00
CA LEU A 128 0.08 -13.60 6.19
C LEU A 128 -1.23 -14.36 5.93
N THR A 129 -2.32 -13.79 6.39
CA THR A 129 -3.67 -14.34 6.18
C THR A 129 -4.48 -13.33 5.38
N LEU A 130 -5.12 -13.76 4.31
CA LEU A 130 -6.03 -12.95 3.50
C LEU A 130 -7.46 -13.44 3.71
N THR A 131 -8.38 -12.51 3.92
CA THR A 131 -9.81 -12.75 3.79
C THR A 131 -10.24 -12.26 2.42
N MET A 132 -10.68 -13.17 1.56
CA MET A 132 -11.06 -12.86 0.19
C MET A 132 -12.48 -12.30 0.14
N ALA A 133 -12.83 -11.63 -0.97
CA ALA A 133 -14.16 -11.03 -1.16
C ALA A 133 -15.31 -12.04 -1.11
N ASP A 134 -15.05 -13.31 -1.38
CA ASP A 134 -16.01 -14.41 -1.25
C ASP A 134 -16.12 -14.97 0.18
N GLY A 135 -15.36 -14.42 1.13
CA GLY A 135 -15.30 -14.84 2.53
C GLY A 135 -14.33 -15.99 2.81
N ASN A 136 -13.63 -16.51 1.80
CA ASN A 136 -12.59 -17.50 2.00
C ASN A 136 -11.38 -16.89 2.72
N VAL A 137 -10.76 -17.67 3.61
CA VAL A 137 -9.56 -17.28 4.34
C VAL A 137 -8.40 -18.12 3.85
N VAL A 138 -7.35 -17.45 3.35
CA VAL A 138 -6.19 -18.11 2.75
C VAL A 138 -4.91 -17.63 3.46
N LYS A 139 -4.04 -18.57 3.81
CA LYS A 139 -2.71 -18.26 4.31
C LYS A 139 -1.72 -18.23 3.17
N LYS A 140 -0.88 -17.20 3.15
CA LYS A 140 0.12 -16.97 2.11
C LYS A 140 1.53 -16.97 2.68
N ASN A 141 2.45 -17.45 1.88
CA ASN A 141 3.87 -17.46 2.23
C ASN A 141 4.49 -16.09 1.95
N ALA A 142 4.68 -15.29 2.99
CA ALA A 142 5.27 -13.97 2.90
C ALA A 142 6.77 -14.02 3.22
N SER A 143 7.58 -13.40 2.37
CA SER A 143 9.02 -13.28 2.64
C SER A 143 9.31 -12.28 3.77
N SER A 144 10.47 -12.41 4.40
CA SER A 144 10.94 -11.46 5.42
C SER A 144 11.04 -10.04 4.86
N ASN A 145 11.49 -9.87 3.61
CA ASN A 145 11.59 -8.55 2.98
C ASN A 145 10.22 -7.91 2.79
N LEU A 146 9.24 -8.68 2.29
CA LEU A 146 7.87 -8.18 2.12
C LEU A 146 7.25 -7.78 3.47
N SER A 147 7.46 -8.57 4.52
CA SER A 147 6.93 -8.25 5.85
C SER A 147 7.50 -6.94 6.40
N ILE A 148 8.79 -6.67 6.18
CA ILE A 148 9.45 -5.43 6.57
C ILE A 148 8.99 -4.25 5.71
N GLU A 149 8.76 -4.46 4.42
CA GLU A 149 8.22 -3.42 3.52
C GLU A 149 6.84 -2.95 4.00
N ILE A 150 5.94 -3.89 4.28
CA ILE A 150 4.61 -3.57 4.83
C ILE A 150 4.72 -2.91 6.21
N TYR A 151 5.60 -3.41 7.09
CA TYR A 151 5.85 -2.79 8.38
C TYR A 151 6.25 -1.31 8.24
N ASN A 152 7.24 -1.01 7.42
CA ASN A 152 7.71 0.37 7.22
C ASN A 152 6.63 1.28 6.61
N LEU A 153 5.75 0.73 5.78
CA LEU A 153 4.64 1.47 5.18
C LEU A 153 3.56 1.82 6.20
N LEU A 154 3.27 0.92 7.15
CA LEU A 154 2.19 1.07 8.12
C LEU A 154 2.63 1.72 9.45
N LEU A 155 3.90 1.57 9.82
CA LEU A 155 4.46 2.08 11.07
C LEU A 155 4.13 3.55 11.39
N PRO A 156 4.17 4.50 10.41
CA PRO A 156 3.86 5.91 10.68
C PRO A 156 2.45 6.15 11.22
N TYR A 157 1.50 5.27 10.92
CA TYR A 157 0.12 5.38 11.44
C TYR A 157 0.04 5.14 12.94
N PHE A 158 0.88 4.25 13.46
CA PHE A 158 0.92 3.91 14.87
C PHE A 158 1.58 4.99 15.71
N PHE A 159 2.61 5.66 15.20
CA PHE A 159 3.28 6.75 15.92
C PHE A 159 2.45 8.03 16.02
N ASN A 160 1.72 8.36 14.98
CA ASN A 160 1.01 9.64 14.89
C ASN A 160 -0.29 9.68 15.70
N ASN A 161 -0.76 8.56 16.26
CA ASN A 161 -2.04 8.44 16.95
C ASN A 161 -1.93 8.34 18.48
N GLN A 162 -0.79 8.66 19.06
CA GLN A 162 -0.58 8.68 20.52
C GLN A 162 -0.84 10.08 21.14
N SER A 163 -1.87 10.80 20.70
CA SER A 163 -2.25 12.09 21.32
C SER A 163 -3.55 12.00 22.10
#